data_22c2390e28365b09eb207b24b343133d
#
_entry.id   22c2390e28365b09eb207b24b343133d
#
_cell.length_a   1.000
_cell.length_b   1.000
_cell.length_c   1.000
_cell.angle_alpha   90.00
_cell.angle_beta   90.00
_cell.angle_gamma   90.00
#
_symmetry.space_group_name_H-M   'P 1'
#
loop_
_entity.id
_entity.type
_entity.pdbx_description
1 polymer ?
#
loop_
_entity_poly.entity_id
_entity_poly.type
_entity_poly.pdbx_seq_one_letter_code
_entity_poly.pdbx_strand_id
1 'polypeptide(L)'
;PAGIAQLRKALPEIVSQQVQWDECFIRLLCELSEELQGLDERVARHDRRLQQSARDDIRIKRLLAIEGMGPVVASALVAAVGDGRQFRSGREMAAYLGLVPRQHSSGGKARLGHISKRGDRYVRTLIIHGARAVLNACQNKTDRRSQWLQGVSERRNRNIATVALANKNARIAWALLSREEDYHGIQVTG
;
A
#
# COMPACT_ATOMS: atom_id res chain seq x y z
N PRO A 1 18.84 7.88 17.18
CA PRO A 1 17.45 7.59 17.53
C PRO A 1 17.16 6.13 17.23
N ALA A 2 16.92 5.38 18.28
CA ALA A 2 16.57 3.98 18.15
C ALA A 2 15.17 3.88 17.53
N GLY A 3 15.04 3.22 16.38
CA GLY A 3 13.74 2.90 15.81
C GLY A 3 13.04 1.79 16.60
N ILE A 4 11.73 1.60 16.36
CA ILE A 4 10.91 0.57 17.04
C ILE A 4 11.56 -0.82 17.00
N ALA A 5 12.21 -1.19 15.89
CA ALA A 5 12.91 -2.47 15.76
C ALA A 5 14.12 -2.61 16.69
N GLN A 6 14.84 -1.52 16.93
CA GLN A 6 15.98 -1.49 17.86
C GLN A 6 15.50 -1.53 19.31
N LEU A 7 14.43 -0.81 19.63
CA LEU A 7 13.78 -0.87 20.93
C LEU A 7 13.34 -2.30 21.28
N ARG A 8 12.68 -2.99 20.36
CA ARG A 8 12.25 -4.39 20.55
C ARG A 8 13.40 -5.34 20.82
N LYS A 9 14.58 -5.12 20.23
CA LYS A 9 15.78 -5.91 20.50
C LYS A 9 16.40 -5.59 21.84
N ALA A 10 16.40 -4.32 22.25
CA ALA A 10 17.04 -3.86 23.48
C ALA A 10 16.16 -4.12 24.72
N LEU A 11 14.83 -4.15 24.60
CA LEU A 11 13.92 -4.31 25.73
C LEU A 11 14.23 -5.52 26.63
N PRO A 12 14.46 -6.74 26.12
CA PRO A 12 14.79 -7.90 26.95
C PRO A 12 16.11 -7.73 27.72
N GLU A 13 17.11 -7.13 27.08
CA GLU A 13 18.40 -6.83 27.74
C GLU A 13 18.25 -5.76 28.81
N ILE A 14 17.49 -4.71 28.51
CA ILE A 14 17.23 -3.60 29.45
C ILE A 14 16.50 -4.14 30.70
N VAL A 15 15.52 -5.00 30.51
CA VAL A 15 14.76 -5.61 31.61
C VAL A 15 15.61 -6.60 32.39
N SER A 16 16.53 -7.34 31.75
CA SER A 16 17.40 -8.33 32.42
C SER A 16 18.57 -7.71 33.18
N GLN A 17 19.04 -6.54 32.78
CA GLN A 17 20.22 -5.88 33.38
C GLN A 17 19.98 -5.28 34.77
N GLN A 18 18.81 -5.35 35.37
CA GLN A 18 18.43 -4.97 36.75
C GLN A 18 19.16 -3.77 37.35
N VAL A 19 19.69 -2.87 36.54
CA VAL A 19 20.57 -1.80 37.01
C VAL A 19 19.74 -0.63 37.56
N GLN A 20 19.69 -0.48 38.87
CA GLN A 20 19.37 0.75 39.62
C GLN A 20 18.01 1.42 39.33
N TRP A 21 17.04 0.71 38.75
CA TRP A 21 15.72 1.28 38.52
C TRP A 21 14.73 0.85 39.60
N ASP A 22 13.79 1.73 39.89
CA ASP A 22 12.70 1.43 40.81
C ASP A 22 11.93 0.19 40.36
N GLU A 23 11.56 -0.68 41.31
CA GLU A 23 10.87 -1.96 41.05
C GLU A 23 9.54 -1.74 40.28
N CYS A 24 8.84 -0.64 40.60
CA CYS A 24 7.61 -0.27 39.91
C CYS A 24 7.84 0.01 38.42
N PHE A 25 8.96 0.68 38.11
CA PHE A 25 9.33 0.97 36.73
C PHE A 25 9.71 -0.28 35.93
N ILE A 26 10.47 -1.19 36.57
CA ILE A 26 10.81 -2.48 35.94
C ILE A 26 9.53 -3.28 35.64
N ARG A 27 8.59 -3.35 36.59
CA ARG A 27 7.31 -4.03 36.39
C ARG A 27 6.52 -3.46 35.23
N LEU A 28 6.43 -2.13 35.15
CA LEU A 28 5.76 -1.44 34.03
C LEU A 28 6.42 -1.78 32.68
N LEU A 29 7.74 -1.82 32.60
CA LEU A 29 8.45 -2.20 31.38
C LEU A 29 8.18 -3.65 30.98
N CYS A 30 8.10 -4.57 31.95
CA CYS A 30 7.74 -5.97 31.69
C CYS A 30 6.33 -6.05 31.12
N GLU A 31 5.35 -5.42 31.75
CA GLU A 31 3.96 -5.41 31.29
C GLU A 31 3.82 -4.84 29.86
N LEU A 32 4.48 -3.72 29.58
CA LEU A 32 4.48 -3.14 28.22
C LEU A 32 5.17 -4.04 27.20
N SER A 33 6.23 -4.74 27.60
CA SER A 33 6.93 -5.70 26.72
C SER A 33 6.04 -6.89 26.38
N GLU A 34 5.34 -7.46 27.36
CA GLU A 34 4.39 -8.54 27.17
C GLU A 34 3.22 -8.12 26.28
N GLU A 35 2.66 -6.92 26.50
CA GLU A 35 1.60 -6.38 25.65
C GLU A 35 2.06 -6.21 24.20
N LEU A 36 3.26 -5.65 24.00
CA LEU A 36 3.86 -5.51 22.68
C LEU A 36 4.04 -6.85 21.97
N GLN A 37 4.52 -7.86 22.67
CA GLN A 37 4.66 -9.22 22.14
C GLN A 37 3.30 -9.81 21.77
N GLY A 38 2.30 -9.68 22.63
CA GLY A 38 0.93 -10.12 22.36
C GLY A 38 0.31 -9.44 21.13
N LEU A 39 0.58 -8.15 20.93
CA LEU A 39 0.16 -7.41 19.74
C LEU A 39 0.87 -7.93 18.48
N ASP A 40 2.16 -8.19 18.53
CA ASP A 40 2.92 -8.75 17.40
C ASP A 40 2.38 -10.14 16.99
N GLU A 41 2.07 -11.00 17.95
CA GLU A 41 1.44 -12.30 17.69
C GLU A 41 0.04 -12.17 17.05
N ARG A 42 -0.74 -11.18 17.52
CA ARG A 42 -2.07 -10.89 16.91
C ARG A 42 -1.92 -10.41 15.48
N VAL A 43 -1.00 -9.51 15.20
CA VAL A 43 -0.70 -9.05 13.83
C VAL A 43 -0.29 -10.24 12.96
N ALA A 44 0.66 -11.06 13.41
CA ALA A 44 1.11 -12.24 12.66
C ALA A 44 -0.03 -13.25 12.39
N ARG A 45 -0.97 -13.41 13.31
CA ARG A 45 -2.17 -14.26 13.08
C ARG A 45 -3.09 -13.68 12.01
N HIS A 46 -3.32 -12.36 12.04
CA HIS A 46 -4.14 -11.71 11.01
C HIS A 46 -3.48 -11.73 9.65
N ASP A 47 -2.18 -11.52 9.57
CA ASP A 47 -1.41 -11.61 8.32
C ASP A 47 -1.51 -13.00 7.70
N ARG A 48 -1.38 -14.07 8.51
CA ARG A 48 -1.56 -15.46 8.03
C ARG A 48 -2.97 -15.70 7.49
N ARG A 49 -4.00 -15.20 8.18
CA ARG A 49 -5.40 -15.32 7.72
C ARG A 49 -5.63 -14.58 6.40
N LEU A 50 -5.08 -13.37 6.26
CA LEU A 50 -5.16 -12.61 5.02
C LEU A 50 -4.43 -13.31 3.88
N GLN A 51 -3.26 -13.89 4.15
CA GLN A 51 -2.52 -14.68 3.15
C GLN A 51 -3.31 -15.93 2.72
N GLN A 52 -3.96 -16.61 3.66
CA GLN A 52 -4.82 -17.76 3.33
C GLN A 52 -6.02 -17.32 2.49
N SER A 53 -6.76 -16.30 2.92
CA SER A 53 -7.89 -15.75 2.14
C SER A 53 -7.46 -15.31 0.74
N ALA A 54 -6.23 -14.76 0.60
CA ALA A 54 -5.69 -14.37 -0.69
C ALA A 54 -5.38 -15.57 -1.60
N ARG A 55 -5.18 -16.77 -1.04
CA ARG A 55 -5.00 -18.00 -1.83
C ARG A 55 -6.33 -18.60 -2.31
N ASP A 56 -7.42 -18.31 -1.62
CA ASP A 56 -8.73 -18.91 -1.88
C ASP A 56 -9.57 -18.04 -2.85
N ASP A 57 -9.35 -16.72 -2.87
CA ASP A 57 -10.09 -15.79 -3.75
C ASP A 57 -9.31 -15.49 -5.03
N ILE A 58 -9.84 -15.93 -6.18
CA ILE A 58 -9.23 -15.70 -7.50
C ILE A 58 -9.06 -14.22 -7.84
N ARG A 59 -9.95 -13.35 -7.35
CA ARG A 59 -9.88 -11.89 -7.57
C ARG A 59 -8.65 -11.33 -6.87
N ILE A 60 -8.40 -11.77 -5.63
CA ILE A 60 -7.22 -11.34 -4.87
C ILE A 60 -5.96 -11.88 -5.54
N LYS A 61 -5.93 -13.14 -5.97
CA LYS A 61 -4.79 -13.72 -6.72
C LYS A 61 -4.40 -12.88 -7.93
N ARG A 62 -5.37 -12.48 -8.74
CA ARG A 62 -5.14 -11.62 -9.92
C ARG A 62 -4.49 -10.30 -9.53
N LEU A 63 -4.94 -9.68 -8.44
CA LEU A 63 -4.41 -8.41 -7.97
C LEU A 63 -2.98 -8.51 -7.41
N LEU A 64 -2.61 -9.66 -6.81
CA LEU A 64 -1.25 -9.87 -6.29
C LEU A 64 -0.16 -9.81 -7.37
N ALA A 65 -0.52 -10.00 -8.64
CA ALA A 65 0.40 -9.85 -9.76
C ALA A 65 0.78 -8.39 -10.04
N ILE A 66 0.04 -7.42 -9.49
CA ILE A 66 0.33 -5.98 -9.63
C ILE A 66 1.38 -5.59 -8.58
N GLU A 67 2.54 -5.09 -9.02
CA GLU A 67 3.56 -4.59 -8.08
C GLU A 67 3.00 -3.51 -7.15
N GLY A 68 3.22 -3.67 -5.84
CA GLY A 68 2.69 -2.81 -4.81
C GLY A 68 1.27 -3.17 -4.33
N MET A 69 0.71 -4.27 -4.84
CA MET A 69 -0.55 -4.83 -4.35
C MET A 69 -0.29 -6.11 -3.54
N GLY A 70 0.12 -5.97 -2.29
CA GLY A 70 0.24 -7.10 -1.36
C GLY A 70 -1.12 -7.62 -0.88
N PRO A 71 -1.15 -8.74 -0.11
CA PRO A 71 -2.39 -9.37 0.35
C PRO A 71 -3.37 -8.42 1.05
N VAL A 72 -2.86 -7.54 1.91
CA VAL A 72 -3.67 -6.53 2.62
C VAL A 72 -4.33 -5.56 1.65
N VAL A 73 -3.56 -5.02 0.68
CA VAL A 73 -4.05 -4.04 -0.30
C VAL A 73 -5.09 -4.70 -1.22
N ALA A 74 -4.79 -5.90 -1.72
CA ALA A 74 -5.65 -6.64 -2.62
C ALA A 74 -6.98 -7.04 -1.94
N SER A 75 -6.92 -7.58 -0.72
CA SER A 75 -8.11 -7.94 0.06
C SER A 75 -8.97 -6.73 0.37
N ALA A 76 -8.36 -5.62 0.83
CA ALA A 76 -9.10 -4.39 1.12
C ALA A 76 -9.76 -3.80 -0.14
N LEU A 77 -9.07 -3.86 -1.29
CA LEU A 77 -9.63 -3.38 -2.55
C LEU A 77 -10.82 -4.26 -3.00
N VAL A 78 -10.67 -5.59 -2.97
CA VAL A 78 -11.77 -6.51 -3.32
C VAL A 78 -12.97 -6.33 -2.37
N ALA A 79 -12.73 -6.15 -1.08
CA ALA A 79 -13.81 -5.88 -0.11
C ALA A 79 -14.55 -4.58 -0.41
N ALA A 80 -13.86 -3.55 -0.91
CA ALA A 80 -14.45 -2.24 -1.20
C ALA A 80 -15.16 -2.15 -2.56
N VAL A 81 -14.66 -2.89 -3.58
CA VAL A 81 -15.13 -2.73 -4.96
C VAL A 81 -15.66 -4.02 -5.60
N GLY A 82 -15.62 -5.15 -4.89
CA GLY A 82 -16.09 -6.44 -5.41
C GLY A 82 -15.37 -6.85 -6.69
N ASP A 83 -16.14 -7.11 -7.75
CA ASP A 83 -15.66 -7.43 -9.09
C ASP A 83 -15.40 -6.19 -9.97
N GLY A 84 -15.68 -4.99 -9.47
CA GLY A 84 -15.46 -3.73 -10.16
C GLY A 84 -16.42 -3.44 -11.33
N ARG A 85 -17.40 -4.29 -11.61
CA ARG A 85 -18.36 -4.14 -12.74
C ARG A 85 -19.29 -2.93 -12.59
N GLN A 86 -19.48 -2.41 -11.36
CA GLN A 86 -20.23 -1.17 -11.13
C GLN A 86 -19.55 0.07 -11.72
N PHE A 87 -18.27 0.00 -12.08
CA PHE A 87 -17.54 1.09 -12.72
C PHE A 87 -17.45 0.88 -14.24
N ARG A 88 -17.78 1.90 -15.01
CA ARG A 88 -17.70 1.87 -16.49
C ARG A 88 -16.26 1.79 -17.00
N SER A 89 -15.30 2.22 -16.21
CA SER A 89 -13.89 2.26 -16.58
C SER A 89 -12.96 2.30 -15.35
N GLY A 90 -11.70 1.90 -15.55
CA GLY A 90 -10.68 2.06 -14.50
C GLY A 90 -10.44 3.51 -14.08
N ARG A 91 -10.76 4.49 -14.94
CA ARG A 91 -10.70 5.91 -14.57
C ARG A 91 -11.78 6.25 -13.55
N GLU A 92 -12.97 5.70 -13.70
CA GLU A 92 -14.07 5.89 -12.77
C GLU A 92 -13.77 5.24 -11.42
N MET A 93 -13.22 4.03 -11.39
CA MET A 93 -12.77 3.39 -10.14
C MET A 93 -11.66 4.19 -9.47
N ALA A 94 -10.67 4.69 -10.21
CA ALA A 94 -9.63 5.55 -9.65
C ALA A 94 -10.19 6.87 -9.10
N ALA A 95 -11.25 7.42 -9.70
CA ALA A 95 -11.97 8.60 -9.21
C ALA A 95 -12.75 8.27 -7.94
N TYR A 96 -13.43 7.12 -7.88
CA TYR A 96 -14.11 6.60 -6.69
C TYR A 96 -13.14 6.46 -5.51
N LEU A 97 -11.92 5.96 -5.75
CA LEU A 97 -10.87 5.86 -4.73
C LEU A 97 -10.21 7.21 -4.38
N GLY A 98 -10.60 8.30 -5.06
CA GLY A 98 -10.08 9.64 -4.82
C GLY A 98 -8.64 9.85 -5.27
N LEU A 99 -8.16 9.08 -6.25
CA LEU A 99 -6.80 9.12 -6.80
C LEU A 99 -6.67 10.03 -8.03
N VAL A 100 -7.75 10.70 -8.44
CA VAL A 100 -7.75 11.66 -9.55
C VAL A 100 -7.58 13.09 -9.05
N PRO A 101 -6.94 13.98 -9.84
CA PRO A 101 -6.85 15.39 -9.49
C PRO A 101 -8.23 16.06 -9.38
N ARG A 102 -8.38 17.01 -8.47
CA ARG A 102 -9.48 17.97 -8.51
C ARG A 102 -9.30 18.84 -9.74
N GLN A 103 -10.36 19.04 -10.49
CA GLN A 103 -10.36 19.90 -11.64
C GLN A 103 -11.14 21.19 -11.31
N HIS A 104 -10.45 22.30 -11.47
CA HIS A 104 -11.02 23.65 -11.40
C HIS A 104 -10.81 24.30 -12.77
N SER A 105 -11.69 23.99 -13.71
CA SER A 105 -11.57 24.50 -15.10
C SER A 105 -12.65 25.55 -15.34
N SER A 106 -12.23 26.70 -15.81
CA SER A 106 -13.11 27.76 -16.30
C SER A 106 -12.54 28.32 -17.60
N GLY A 107 -13.41 28.67 -18.55
CA GLY A 107 -13.01 29.33 -19.77
C GLY A 107 -12.01 28.56 -20.65
N GLY A 108 -12.12 27.22 -20.73
CA GLY A 108 -11.24 26.38 -21.55
C GLY A 108 -9.84 26.09 -20.95
N LYS A 109 -9.49 26.68 -19.82
CA LYS A 109 -8.20 26.45 -19.16
C LYS A 109 -8.35 25.37 -18.07
N ALA A 110 -7.72 24.20 -18.27
CA ALA A 110 -7.70 23.13 -17.28
C ALA A 110 -6.73 23.48 -16.12
N ARG A 111 -7.25 23.64 -14.91
CA ARG A 111 -6.45 23.77 -13.68
C ARG A 111 -6.62 22.52 -12.86
N LEU A 112 -5.56 21.68 -12.81
CA LEU A 112 -5.52 20.48 -12.02
C LEU A 112 -4.88 20.79 -10.66
N GLY A 113 -5.61 20.47 -9.58
CA GLY A 113 -5.15 20.57 -8.20
C GLY A 113 -4.60 19.24 -7.65
N HIS A 114 -4.55 19.15 -6.32
CA HIS A 114 -4.24 17.89 -5.64
C HIS A 114 -5.31 16.82 -5.91
N ILE A 115 -5.00 15.55 -5.58
CA ILE A 115 -6.00 14.48 -5.68
C ILE A 115 -7.26 14.80 -4.88
N SER A 116 -8.40 14.31 -5.36
CA SER A 116 -9.72 14.63 -4.79
C SER A 116 -9.87 14.18 -3.35
N LYS A 117 -9.19 13.08 -2.97
CA LYS A 117 -9.29 12.40 -1.67
C LYS A 117 -10.74 12.02 -1.30
N ARG A 118 -11.67 12.01 -2.26
CA ARG A 118 -13.03 11.49 -2.11
C ARG A 118 -13.00 9.97 -2.07
N GLY A 119 -13.97 9.34 -1.44
CA GLY A 119 -14.04 7.89 -1.33
C GLY A 119 -13.27 7.33 -0.14
N ASP A 120 -13.11 6.01 -0.11
CA ASP A 120 -12.53 5.28 1.03
C ASP A 120 -11.09 5.70 1.32
N ARG A 121 -10.88 6.26 2.52
CA ARG A 121 -9.57 6.73 2.97
C ARG A 121 -8.61 5.56 3.20
N TYR A 122 -9.11 4.45 3.74
CA TYR A 122 -8.27 3.30 4.10
C TYR A 122 -7.71 2.63 2.85
N VAL A 123 -8.57 2.27 1.90
CA VAL A 123 -8.13 1.65 0.63
C VAL A 123 -7.19 2.56 -0.15
N ARG A 124 -7.50 3.86 -0.25
CA ARG A 124 -6.61 4.83 -0.89
C ARG A 124 -5.25 4.88 -0.23
N THR A 125 -5.20 4.91 1.10
CA THR A 125 -3.94 4.92 1.87
C THR A 125 -3.12 3.67 1.57
N LEU A 126 -3.71 2.49 1.59
CA LEU A 126 -3.04 1.23 1.29
C LEU A 126 -2.44 1.21 -0.12
N ILE A 127 -3.21 1.60 -1.14
CA ILE A 127 -2.72 1.63 -2.54
C ILE A 127 -1.56 2.62 -2.69
N ILE A 128 -1.63 3.79 -2.04
CA ILE A 128 -0.54 4.78 -2.06
C ILE A 128 0.71 4.23 -1.34
N HIS A 129 0.56 3.53 -0.22
CA HIS A 129 1.68 2.90 0.48
C HIS A 129 2.34 1.82 -0.37
N GLY A 130 1.55 0.96 -1.02
CA GLY A 130 2.07 -0.02 -1.96
C GLY A 130 2.84 0.61 -3.12
N ALA A 131 2.28 1.66 -3.72
CA ALA A 131 2.95 2.42 -4.78
C ALA A 131 4.25 3.09 -4.30
N ARG A 132 4.30 3.57 -3.06
CA ARG A 132 5.51 4.15 -2.45
C ARG A 132 6.60 3.10 -2.27
N ALA A 133 6.24 1.89 -1.84
CA ALA A 133 7.19 0.78 -1.72
C ALA A 133 7.82 0.44 -3.07
N VAL A 134 7.02 0.39 -4.15
CA VAL A 134 7.53 0.19 -5.52
C VAL A 134 8.46 1.33 -5.94
N LEU A 135 8.10 2.59 -5.69
CA LEU A 135 8.95 3.75 -6.00
C LEU A 135 10.30 3.69 -5.27
N ASN A 136 10.32 3.23 -4.02
CA ASN A 136 11.55 3.05 -3.27
C ASN A 136 12.44 1.93 -3.85
N ALA A 137 11.81 0.87 -4.36
CA ALA A 137 12.50 -0.30 -4.90
C ALA A 137 12.90 -0.16 -6.38
N CYS A 138 12.44 0.88 -7.09
CA CYS A 138 12.67 1.03 -8.53
C CYS A 138 13.96 1.76 -8.90
N GLN A 139 14.72 2.30 -7.94
CA GLN A 139 15.86 3.21 -8.21
C GLN A 139 16.94 2.58 -9.11
N ASN A 140 17.19 1.27 -8.97
CA ASN A 140 18.21 0.54 -9.72
C ASN A 140 17.62 -0.41 -10.78
N LYS A 141 16.32 -0.28 -11.09
CA LYS A 141 15.64 -1.12 -12.05
C LYS A 141 15.55 -0.45 -13.42
N THR A 142 15.75 -1.23 -14.49
CA THR A 142 15.77 -0.75 -15.88
C THR A 142 14.53 -1.14 -16.68
N ASP A 143 13.55 -1.82 -16.05
CA ASP A 143 12.30 -2.14 -16.73
C ASP A 143 11.50 -0.90 -17.08
N ARG A 144 10.65 -0.97 -18.12
CA ARG A 144 9.88 0.15 -18.67
C ARG A 144 9.03 0.88 -17.62
N ARG A 145 8.49 0.15 -16.64
CA ARG A 145 7.67 0.72 -15.57
C ARG A 145 8.53 1.52 -14.60
N SER A 146 9.67 0.96 -14.19
CA SER A 146 10.61 1.63 -13.30
C SER A 146 11.19 2.88 -13.95
N GLN A 147 11.59 2.81 -15.22
CA GLN A 147 12.05 3.99 -15.98
C GLN A 147 10.98 5.08 -16.07
N TRP A 148 9.72 4.72 -16.36
CA TRP A 148 8.62 5.67 -16.36
C TRP A 148 8.45 6.34 -15.00
N LEU A 149 8.52 5.55 -13.92
CA LEU A 149 8.32 6.03 -12.56
C LEU A 149 9.46 6.95 -12.10
N GLN A 150 10.70 6.61 -12.45
CA GLN A 150 11.89 7.45 -12.23
C GLN A 150 11.74 8.78 -12.98
N GLY A 151 11.41 8.77 -14.27
CA GLY A 151 11.21 9.98 -15.06
C GLY A 151 10.05 10.85 -14.58
N VAL A 152 9.00 10.28 -13.99
CA VAL A 152 7.94 11.08 -13.33
C VAL A 152 8.47 11.68 -12.03
N SER A 153 9.26 10.93 -11.24
CA SER A 153 9.83 11.41 -9.98
C SER A 153 10.85 12.52 -10.16
N GLU A 154 11.61 12.52 -11.25
CA GLU A 154 12.58 13.55 -11.63
C GLU A 154 11.90 14.86 -12.05
N ARG A 155 10.87 14.76 -12.92
CA ARG A 155 10.14 15.94 -13.43
C ARG A 155 9.18 16.54 -12.42
N ARG A 156 8.77 15.78 -11.44
CA ARG A 156 7.80 16.13 -10.39
C ARG A 156 8.39 15.73 -9.05
N ASN A 157 7.64 15.80 -7.98
CA ASN A 157 8.12 15.27 -6.70
C ASN A 157 7.72 13.78 -6.51
N ARG A 158 8.39 13.11 -5.56
CA ARG A 158 8.14 11.69 -5.23
C ARG A 158 6.69 11.38 -4.87
N ASN A 159 5.98 12.31 -4.22
CA ASN A 159 4.58 12.09 -3.86
C ASN A 159 3.68 12.08 -5.09
N ILE A 160 3.95 12.93 -6.08
CA ILE A 160 3.21 12.93 -7.36
C ILE A 160 3.47 11.63 -8.11
N ALA A 161 4.72 11.16 -8.19
CA ALA A 161 5.06 9.89 -8.81
C ALA A 161 4.36 8.70 -8.11
N THR A 162 4.37 8.70 -6.77
CA THR A 162 3.67 7.68 -5.97
C THR A 162 2.17 7.65 -6.29
N VAL A 163 1.51 8.80 -6.32
CA VAL A 163 0.07 8.88 -6.61
C VAL A 163 -0.23 8.53 -8.05
N ALA A 164 0.62 8.88 -9.00
CA ALA A 164 0.48 8.50 -10.40
C ALA A 164 0.54 6.97 -10.57
N LEU A 165 1.45 6.29 -9.86
CA LEU A 165 1.52 4.83 -9.83
C LEU A 165 0.29 4.22 -9.14
N ALA A 166 -0.14 4.78 -8.00
CA ALA A 166 -1.34 4.34 -7.29
C ALA A 166 -2.60 4.41 -8.19
N ASN A 167 -2.77 5.50 -8.93
CA ASN A 167 -3.83 5.65 -9.92
C ASN A 167 -3.72 4.60 -11.05
N LYS A 168 -2.51 4.39 -11.59
CA LYS A 168 -2.26 3.38 -12.62
C LYS A 168 -2.60 1.98 -12.11
N ASN A 169 -2.16 1.62 -10.89
CA ASN A 169 -2.46 0.34 -10.28
C ASN A 169 -3.96 0.13 -10.07
N ALA A 170 -4.70 1.16 -9.59
CA ALA A 170 -6.15 1.09 -9.47
C ALA A 170 -6.84 0.81 -10.82
N ARG A 171 -6.38 1.44 -11.90
CA ARG A 171 -6.94 1.21 -13.24
C ARG A 171 -6.63 -0.18 -13.79
N ILE A 172 -5.43 -0.70 -13.52
CA ILE A 172 -5.07 -2.08 -13.87
C ILE A 172 -5.94 -3.05 -13.06
N ALA A 173 -6.05 -2.83 -11.74
CA ALA A 173 -6.88 -3.65 -10.86
C ALA A 173 -8.33 -3.73 -11.35
N TRP A 174 -8.91 -2.61 -11.77
CA TRP A 174 -10.24 -2.60 -12.38
C TRP A 174 -10.32 -3.51 -13.61
N ALA A 175 -9.34 -3.43 -14.51
CA ALA A 175 -9.35 -4.24 -15.73
C ALA A 175 -9.29 -5.74 -15.41
N LEU A 176 -8.43 -6.14 -14.47
CA LEU A 176 -8.30 -7.54 -14.05
C LEU A 176 -9.56 -8.07 -13.36
N LEU A 177 -10.20 -7.24 -12.53
CA LEU A 177 -11.42 -7.61 -11.81
C LEU A 177 -12.64 -7.68 -12.75
N SER A 178 -12.85 -6.63 -13.56
CA SER A 178 -14.07 -6.51 -14.38
C SER A 178 -14.09 -7.41 -15.60
N ARG A 179 -12.91 -7.74 -16.15
CA ARG A 179 -12.75 -8.62 -17.32
C ARG A 179 -12.41 -10.05 -16.96
N GLU A 180 -12.09 -10.31 -15.69
CA GLU A 180 -11.64 -11.61 -15.19
C GLU A 180 -10.39 -12.13 -15.90
N GLU A 181 -9.52 -11.21 -16.33
CA GLU A 181 -8.25 -11.50 -17.00
C GLU A 181 -7.09 -11.60 -16.00
N ASP A 182 -6.07 -12.37 -16.36
CA ASP A 182 -4.83 -12.40 -15.60
C ASP A 182 -3.88 -11.28 -16.03
N TYR A 183 -3.03 -10.83 -15.10
CA TYR A 183 -2.08 -9.76 -15.38
C TYR A 183 -0.92 -10.28 -16.22
N HIS A 184 -0.94 -9.98 -17.50
CA HIS A 184 0.24 -10.09 -18.34
C HIS A 184 1.04 -8.80 -18.20
N GLY A 185 2.05 -8.80 -17.32
CA GLY A 185 3.04 -7.71 -17.26
C GLY A 185 3.53 -7.41 -18.67
N ILE A 186 3.78 -6.15 -19.01
CA ILE A 186 4.28 -5.78 -20.36
C ILE A 186 5.57 -6.58 -20.58
N GLN A 187 5.45 -7.71 -21.25
CA GLN A 187 6.61 -8.44 -21.75
C GLN A 187 7.27 -7.50 -22.76
N VAL A 188 8.51 -7.14 -22.49
CA VAL A 188 9.37 -6.53 -23.49
C VAL A 188 9.67 -7.65 -24.49
N THR A 189 8.87 -7.74 -25.54
CA THR A 189 9.34 -8.42 -26.76
C THR A 189 10.52 -7.62 -27.25
N GLY A 190 11.71 -8.23 -27.17
CA GLY A 190 12.98 -7.71 -27.64
C GLY A 190 12.99 -7.33 -29.12
#